data_75e4ead167a90ddf6652c04fdb601fca
#
_entry.id   75e4ead167a90ddf6652c04fdb601fca
#
_cell.length_a   1.000
_cell.length_b   1.000
_cell.length_c   1.000
_cell.angle_alpha   90.00
_cell.angle_beta   90.00
_cell.angle_gamma   90.00
#
_symmetry.space_group_name_H-M   'P 1'
#
loop_
_entity.id
_entity.type
_entity.pdbx_description
1 polymer ?
#
loop_
_entity_poly.entity_id
_entity_poly.type
_entity_poly.pdbx_seq_one_letter_code
_entity_poly.pdbx_strand_id
1 'polypeptide(L)'
;MSWKRISMSAFLVLVTKAVVGAIFFGLVFTDVHEGAGTAFRAEGTENHGIAMVGYVAWSLAFSFVFARGFENRGWLEGVRFGLIVWLLYFVPMTLGIYGYFVVGPEWMLSALISGLAEALACGSVAALVFRNAPMKTAAAG
;
A
#
# COMPACT_ATOMS: atom_id res chain seq x y z
N MET A 1 -9.92 19.46 8.10
CA MET A 1 -9.37 18.40 7.24
C MET A 1 -9.86 18.63 5.82
N SER A 2 -9.00 18.74 4.83
CA SER A 2 -9.40 19.05 3.44
C SER A 2 -9.62 17.76 2.64
N TRP A 3 -10.85 17.48 2.22
CA TRP A 3 -11.17 16.35 1.35
C TRP A 3 -10.39 16.36 0.05
N LYS A 4 -10.10 17.54 -0.52
CA LYS A 4 -9.28 17.67 -1.73
C LYS A 4 -7.87 17.06 -1.54
N ARG A 5 -7.25 17.26 -0.38
CA ARG A 5 -5.92 16.69 -0.08
C ARG A 5 -5.99 15.19 0.13
N ILE A 6 -7.04 14.69 0.78
CA ILE A 6 -7.23 13.25 0.96
C ILE A 6 -7.41 12.58 -0.40
N SER A 7 -8.26 13.12 -1.28
CA SER A 7 -8.47 12.57 -2.61
C SER A 7 -7.20 12.64 -3.47
N MET A 8 -6.46 13.73 -3.41
CA MET A 8 -5.18 13.86 -4.10
C MET A 8 -4.14 12.86 -3.56
N SER A 9 -4.03 12.73 -2.26
CA SER A 9 -3.16 11.73 -1.63
C SER A 9 -3.56 10.32 -2.03
N ALA A 10 -4.85 9.99 -1.98
CA ALA A 10 -5.34 8.67 -2.35
C ALA A 10 -5.05 8.33 -3.82
N PHE A 11 -5.21 9.30 -4.73
CA PHE A 11 -4.86 9.12 -6.13
C PHE A 11 -3.36 8.86 -6.31
N LEU A 12 -2.49 9.65 -5.68
CA LEU A 12 -1.05 9.46 -5.77
C LEU A 12 -0.59 8.16 -5.09
N VAL A 13 -1.20 7.77 -3.98
CA VAL A 13 -0.97 6.49 -3.32
C VAL A 13 -1.38 5.33 -4.24
N LEU A 14 -2.52 5.43 -4.93
CA LEU A 14 -2.97 4.42 -5.90
C LEU A 14 -1.97 4.28 -7.06
N VAL A 15 -1.52 5.39 -7.62
CA VAL A 15 -0.49 5.40 -8.68
C VAL A 15 0.81 4.79 -8.18
N THR A 16 1.27 5.17 -6.99
CA THR A 16 2.50 4.64 -6.38
C THR A 16 2.38 3.12 -6.18
N LYS A 17 1.26 2.66 -5.67
CA LYS A 17 0.97 1.22 -5.52
C LYS A 17 1.06 0.49 -6.86
N ALA A 18 0.44 1.02 -7.91
CA ALA A 18 0.46 0.42 -9.23
C ALA A 18 1.89 0.37 -9.81
N VAL A 19 2.67 1.45 -9.66
CA VAL A 19 4.06 1.50 -10.14
C VAL A 19 4.96 0.53 -9.38
N VAL A 20 4.90 0.53 -8.04
CA VAL A 20 5.71 -0.39 -7.22
C VAL A 20 5.30 -1.83 -7.51
N GLY A 21 4.00 -2.11 -7.61
CA GLY A 21 3.49 -3.43 -7.98
C GLY A 21 4.04 -3.89 -9.35
N ALA A 22 3.94 -3.03 -10.36
CA ALA A 22 4.46 -3.34 -11.71
C ALA A 22 5.97 -3.62 -11.71
N ILE A 23 6.75 -2.88 -10.92
CA ILE A 23 8.20 -3.12 -10.80
C ILE A 23 8.48 -4.46 -10.13
N PHE A 24 7.89 -4.72 -8.98
CA PHE A 24 8.20 -5.94 -8.22
C PHE A 24 7.63 -7.20 -8.88
N PHE A 25 6.38 -7.17 -9.31
CA PHE A 25 5.72 -8.35 -9.90
C PHE A 25 6.03 -8.53 -11.39
N GLY A 26 6.24 -7.45 -12.13
CA GLY A 26 6.52 -7.53 -13.57
C GLY A 26 8.00 -7.59 -13.94
N LEU A 27 8.93 -7.20 -13.04
CA LEU A 27 10.36 -7.16 -13.37
C LEU A 27 11.25 -7.92 -12.39
N VAL A 28 10.94 -7.88 -11.07
CA VAL A 28 11.85 -8.44 -10.04
C VAL A 28 11.48 -9.87 -9.69
N PHE A 29 10.19 -10.18 -9.56
CA PHE A 29 9.69 -11.47 -9.09
C PHE A 29 8.77 -12.17 -10.10
N THR A 30 8.99 -11.98 -11.39
CA THR A 30 8.19 -12.58 -12.47
C THR A 30 8.15 -14.10 -12.36
N ASP A 31 9.31 -14.74 -12.24
CA ASP A 31 9.43 -16.21 -12.16
C ASP A 31 8.71 -16.79 -10.93
N VAL A 32 8.74 -16.07 -9.80
CA VAL A 32 8.07 -16.48 -8.57
C VAL A 32 6.55 -16.46 -8.73
N HIS A 33 6.02 -15.48 -9.48
CA HIS A 33 4.59 -15.35 -9.76
C HIS A 33 4.10 -16.43 -10.72
N GLU A 34 4.87 -16.73 -11.77
CA GLU A 34 4.57 -17.81 -12.71
C GLU A 34 4.56 -19.16 -12.01
N GLY A 35 5.50 -19.41 -11.09
CA GLY A 35 5.57 -20.62 -10.27
C GLY A 35 4.39 -20.82 -9.31
N ALA A 36 3.71 -19.74 -8.90
CA ALA A 36 2.53 -19.77 -8.04
C ALA A 36 1.20 -19.86 -8.82
N GLY A 37 1.24 -20.06 -10.14
CA GLY A 37 0.11 -19.96 -11.06
C GLY A 37 -1.12 -20.80 -10.71
N THR A 38 -0.96 -21.95 -10.04
CA THR A 38 -2.09 -22.80 -9.65
C THR A 38 -2.88 -22.29 -8.43
N ALA A 39 -2.31 -21.36 -7.65
CA ALA A 39 -2.97 -20.74 -6.50
C ALA A 39 -3.83 -19.54 -6.90
N PHE A 40 -3.63 -18.99 -8.09
CA PHE A 40 -4.36 -17.83 -8.61
C PHE A 40 -5.36 -18.25 -9.69
N ARG A 41 -6.23 -17.31 -10.07
CA ARG A 41 -7.14 -17.52 -11.19
C ARG A 41 -6.35 -17.75 -12.47
N ALA A 42 -6.88 -18.60 -13.37
CA ALA A 42 -6.27 -18.80 -14.67
C ALA A 42 -6.19 -17.48 -15.44
N GLU A 43 -5.13 -17.31 -16.23
CA GLU A 43 -4.89 -16.14 -17.06
C GLU A 43 -6.12 -15.82 -17.91
N GLY A 44 -6.54 -14.56 -17.94
CA GLY A 44 -7.75 -14.10 -18.63
C GLY A 44 -9.06 -14.29 -17.87
N THR A 45 -9.05 -14.90 -16.66
CA THR A 45 -10.25 -15.03 -15.80
C THR A 45 -10.20 -14.10 -14.58
N GLU A 46 -9.21 -13.23 -14.50
CA GLU A 46 -9.03 -12.28 -13.42
C GLU A 46 -10.14 -11.22 -13.42
N ASN A 47 -10.61 -10.89 -12.24
CA ASN A 47 -11.58 -9.82 -12.10
C ASN A 47 -10.89 -8.51 -11.72
N HIS A 48 -10.29 -7.86 -12.73
CA HIS A 48 -9.60 -6.58 -12.55
C HIS A 48 -10.50 -5.48 -12.00
N GLY A 49 -11.81 -5.53 -12.28
CA GLY A 49 -12.78 -4.56 -11.75
C GLY A 49 -12.88 -4.63 -10.22
N ILE A 50 -13.05 -5.84 -9.67
CA ILE A 50 -13.10 -6.05 -8.21
C ILE A 50 -11.75 -5.67 -7.57
N ALA A 51 -10.64 -6.07 -8.17
CA ALA A 51 -9.32 -5.71 -7.68
C ALA A 51 -9.11 -4.19 -7.63
N MET A 52 -9.53 -3.47 -8.68
CA MET A 52 -9.44 -2.01 -8.75
C MET A 52 -10.29 -1.34 -7.66
N VAL A 53 -11.50 -1.81 -7.41
CA VAL A 53 -12.34 -1.31 -6.29
C VAL A 53 -11.61 -1.48 -4.96
N GLY A 54 -10.97 -2.64 -4.73
CA GLY A 54 -10.17 -2.87 -3.53
C GLY A 54 -8.99 -1.90 -3.41
N TYR A 55 -8.27 -1.66 -4.50
CA TYR A 55 -7.12 -0.72 -4.51
C TYR A 55 -7.53 0.72 -4.24
N VAL A 56 -8.64 1.17 -4.83
CA VAL A 56 -9.20 2.51 -4.60
C VAL A 56 -9.65 2.65 -3.14
N ALA A 57 -10.39 1.67 -2.62
CA ALA A 57 -10.87 1.67 -1.23
C ALA A 57 -9.69 1.71 -0.24
N TRP A 58 -8.67 0.87 -0.49
CA TRP A 58 -7.46 0.85 0.33
C TRP A 58 -6.71 2.19 0.29
N SER A 59 -6.51 2.78 -0.90
CA SER A 59 -5.81 4.05 -1.05
C SER A 59 -6.53 5.20 -0.37
N LEU A 60 -7.87 5.22 -0.41
CA LEU A 60 -8.70 6.20 0.31
C LEU A 60 -8.58 6.02 1.81
N ALA A 61 -8.72 4.77 2.31
CA ALA A 61 -8.59 4.47 3.74
C ALA A 61 -7.19 4.81 4.25
N PHE A 62 -6.14 4.42 3.54
CA PHE A 62 -4.74 4.73 3.84
C PHE A 62 -4.53 6.24 4.00
N SER A 63 -4.95 7.01 3.00
CA SER A 63 -4.79 8.47 3.00
C SER A 63 -5.64 9.16 4.07
N PHE A 64 -6.83 8.63 4.36
CA PHE A 64 -7.70 9.14 5.41
C PHE A 64 -7.11 8.93 6.81
N VAL A 65 -6.63 7.71 7.09
CA VAL A 65 -6.00 7.38 8.38
C VAL A 65 -4.72 8.19 8.56
N PHE A 66 -3.88 8.27 7.51
CA PHE A 66 -2.68 9.10 7.54
C PHE A 66 -3.00 10.56 7.86
N ALA A 67 -4.02 11.13 7.21
CA ALA A 67 -4.43 12.53 7.44
C ALA A 67 -4.92 12.81 8.87
N ARG A 68 -5.43 11.78 9.58
CA ARG A 68 -5.88 11.88 10.98
C ARG A 68 -4.72 11.92 11.96
N GLY A 69 -3.65 11.17 11.67
CA GLY A 69 -2.45 11.10 12.51
C GLY A 69 -1.32 12.03 12.10
N PHE A 70 -1.49 12.83 11.06
CA PHE A 70 -0.43 13.68 10.51
C PHE A 70 -0.05 14.82 11.46
N GLU A 71 1.22 14.84 11.91
CA GLU A 71 1.81 15.81 12.83
C GLU A 71 2.78 16.80 12.18
N ASN A 72 2.97 16.71 10.85
CA ASN A 72 3.89 17.54 10.07
C ASN A 72 5.37 17.41 10.47
N ARG A 73 5.80 16.21 10.85
CA ARG A 73 7.20 15.88 11.21
C ARG A 73 8.08 15.53 10.01
N GLY A 74 7.61 15.84 8.79
CA GLY A 74 8.35 15.60 7.56
C GLY A 74 8.08 14.21 6.95
N TRP A 75 8.88 13.85 5.95
CA TRP A 75 8.69 12.62 5.16
C TRP A 75 8.88 11.33 5.98
N LEU A 76 9.69 11.37 7.03
CA LEU A 76 9.91 10.23 7.94
C LEU A 76 8.62 9.80 8.67
N GLU A 77 7.69 10.72 8.86
CA GLU A 77 6.37 10.39 9.41
C GLU A 77 5.62 9.43 8.47
N GLY A 78 5.70 9.67 7.16
CA GLY A 78 5.15 8.77 6.15
C GLY A 78 5.83 7.40 6.15
N VAL A 79 7.15 7.35 6.29
CA VAL A 79 7.91 6.10 6.40
C VAL A 79 7.46 5.28 7.61
N ARG A 80 7.35 5.93 8.79
CA ARG A 80 6.87 5.26 10.02
C ARG A 80 5.45 4.72 9.85
N PHE A 81 4.56 5.53 9.25
CA PHE A 81 3.19 5.11 8.99
C PHE A 81 3.16 3.93 8.00
N GLY A 82 3.94 4.00 6.92
CA GLY A 82 4.08 2.89 5.97
C GLY A 82 4.55 1.60 6.65
N LEU A 83 5.53 1.68 7.54
CA LEU A 83 6.00 0.52 8.31
C LEU A 83 4.89 -0.07 9.20
N ILE A 84 4.10 0.78 9.86
CA ILE A 84 2.97 0.33 10.67
C ILE A 84 1.91 -0.37 9.79
N VAL A 85 1.59 0.20 8.64
CA VAL A 85 0.64 -0.41 7.70
C VAL A 85 1.17 -1.74 7.17
N TRP A 86 2.47 -1.84 6.87
CA TRP A 86 3.09 -3.09 6.47
C TRP A 86 2.92 -4.17 7.54
N LEU A 87 3.22 -3.87 8.80
CA LEU A 87 3.09 -4.80 9.92
C LEU A 87 1.63 -5.21 10.19
N LEU A 88 0.67 -4.29 10.04
CA LEU A 88 -0.73 -4.54 10.36
C LEU A 88 -1.52 -5.18 9.21
N TYR A 89 -1.13 -4.95 7.98
CA TYR A 89 -1.87 -5.40 6.80
C TYR A 89 -1.08 -6.43 5.98
N PHE A 90 0.12 -6.07 5.47
CA PHE A 90 0.86 -6.94 4.55
C PHE A 90 1.38 -8.21 5.23
N VAL A 91 1.94 -8.09 6.42
CA VAL A 91 2.50 -9.24 7.14
C VAL A 91 1.42 -10.28 7.45
N PRO A 92 0.32 -9.96 8.16
CA PRO A 92 -0.70 -10.96 8.49
C PRO A 92 -1.42 -11.49 7.25
N MET A 93 -1.65 -10.65 6.22
CA MET A 93 -2.25 -11.09 4.97
C MET A 93 -1.36 -12.09 4.23
N THR A 94 -0.07 -11.80 4.10
CA THR A 94 0.88 -12.68 3.41
C THR A 94 1.07 -13.99 4.15
N LEU A 95 1.21 -13.96 5.47
CA LEU A 95 1.32 -15.18 6.29
C LEU A 95 0.01 -15.99 6.25
N GLY A 96 -1.14 -15.33 6.22
CA GLY A 96 -2.42 -15.98 6.04
C GLY A 96 -2.52 -16.70 4.70
N ILE A 97 -2.16 -16.04 3.61
CA ILE A 97 -2.13 -16.66 2.28
C ILE A 97 -1.17 -17.86 2.27
N TYR A 98 0.05 -17.68 2.79
CA TYR A 98 1.01 -18.77 2.88
C TYR A 98 0.51 -19.97 3.71
N GLY A 99 -0.25 -19.70 4.75
CA GLY A 99 -0.81 -20.75 5.63
C GLY A 99 -2.01 -21.51 5.05
N TYR A 100 -2.78 -20.90 4.13
CA TYR A 100 -4.01 -21.49 3.59
C TYR A 100 -3.96 -21.87 2.12
N PHE A 101 -2.99 -21.36 1.37
CA PHE A 101 -2.86 -21.60 -0.07
C PHE A 101 -1.57 -22.35 -0.38
N VAL A 102 -1.55 -23.04 -1.51
CA VAL A 102 -0.38 -23.79 -1.97
C VAL A 102 0.57 -22.82 -2.70
N VAL A 103 1.31 -22.04 -1.93
CA VAL A 103 2.32 -21.10 -2.43
C VAL A 103 3.67 -21.41 -1.77
N GLY A 104 4.77 -21.22 -2.50
CA GLY A 104 6.12 -21.50 -2.00
C GLY A 104 6.64 -20.40 -1.07
N PRO A 105 7.70 -20.69 -0.30
CA PRO A 105 8.34 -19.71 0.58
C PRO A 105 8.92 -18.51 -0.19
N GLU A 106 9.33 -18.70 -1.44
CA GLU A 106 9.80 -17.64 -2.32
C GLU A 106 8.71 -16.61 -2.59
N TRP A 107 7.47 -17.08 -2.82
CA TRP A 107 6.30 -16.21 -2.98
C TRP A 107 6.04 -15.40 -1.70
N MET A 108 6.09 -16.05 -0.55
CA MET A 108 5.89 -15.36 0.74
C MET A 108 6.93 -14.27 0.95
N LEU A 109 8.21 -14.55 0.71
CA LEU A 109 9.29 -13.58 0.86
C LEU A 109 9.15 -12.42 -0.14
N SER A 110 8.84 -12.72 -1.41
CA SER A 110 8.63 -11.71 -2.43
C SER A 110 7.47 -10.77 -2.08
N ALA A 111 6.35 -11.32 -1.57
CA ALA A 111 5.18 -10.55 -1.14
C ALA A 111 5.50 -9.66 0.08
N LEU A 112 6.29 -10.13 1.04
CA LEU A 112 6.71 -9.34 2.20
C LEU A 112 7.63 -8.18 1.78
N ILE A 113 8.61 -8.44 0.91
CA ILE A 113 9.55 -7.42 0.43
C ILE A 113 8.85 -6.37 -0.43
N SER A 114 8.04 -6.80 -1.40
CA SER A 114 7.29 -5.88 -2.26
C SER A 114 6.27 -5.06 -1.47
N GLY A 115 5.57 -5.70 -0.53
CA GLY A 115 4.63 -5.03 0.37
C GLY A 115 5.30 -4.00 1.28
N LEU A 116 6.53 -4.26 1.76
CA LEU A 116 7.32 -3.29 2.51
C LEU A 116 7.67 -2.08 1.64
N ALA A 117 8.23 -2.30 0.46
CA ALA A 117 8.58 -1.24 -0.48
C ALA A 117 7.35 -0.40 -0.85
N GLU A 118 6.22 -1.05 -1.15
CA GLU A 118 4.95 -0.40 -1.45
C GLU A 118 4.47 0.49 -0.29
N ALA A 119 4.43 -0.06 0.92
CA ALA A 119 3.93 0.65 2.09
C ALA A 119 4.79 1.87 2.44
N LEU A 120 6.13 1.74 2.36
CA LEU A 120 7.06 2.84 2.60
C LEU A 120 6.95 3.93 1.53
N ALA A 121 6.84 3.56 0.26
CA ALA A 121 6.65 4.50 -0.85
C ALA A 121 5.32 5.25 -0.73
N CYS A 122 4.22 4.53 -0.50
CA CYS A 122 2.89 5.12 -0.30
C CYS A 122 2.85 6.08 0.90
N GLY A 123 3.46 5.69 2.03
CA GLY A 123 3.55 6.55 3.21
C GLY A 123 4.35 7.82 2.95
N SER A 124 5.49 7.71 2.26
CA SER A 124 6.33 8.85 1.89
C SER A 124 5.59 9.83 0.97
N VAL A 125 4.87 9.31 -0.04
CA VAL A 125 4.06 10.13 -0.96
C VAL A 125 2.93 10.83 -0.20
N ALA A 126 2.23 10.13 0.68
CA ALA A 126 1.19 10.74 1.51
C ALA A 126 1.76 11.88 2.36
N ALA A 127 2.91 11.70 3.02
CA ALA A 127 3.56 12.74 3.82
C ALA A 127 3.92 13.98 2.99
N LEU A 128 4.39 13.81 1.75
CA LEU A 128 4.70 14.92 0.85
C LEU A 128 3.45 15.73 0.49
N VAL A 129 2.31 15.07 0.25
CA VAL A 129 1.04 15.75 -0.03
C VAL A 129 0.53 16.57 1.14
N PHE A 130 0.71 16.05 2.36
CA PHE A 130 0.23 16.72 3.56
C PHE A 130 1.22 17.73 4.15
N ARG A 131 2.50 17.71 3.78
CA ARG A 131 3.57 18.57 4.31
C ARG A 131 3.23 20.05 4.35
N ASN A 132 2.48 20.57 3.37
CA ASN A 132 2.07 21.97 3.28
C ASN A 132 0.64 22.22 3.79
N ALA A 133 0.10 21.31 4.62
CA ALA A 133 -1.19 21.56 5.25
C ALA A 133 -1.04 22.60 6.36
N PRO A 134 -1.92 23.62 6.46
CA PRO A 134 -1.93 24.47 7.63
C PRO A 134 -2.15 23.60 8.87
N MET A 135 -1.23 23.69 9.83
CA MET A 135 -1.39 23.01 11.12
C MET A 135 -2.71 23.47 11.75
N LYS A 136 -3.50 22.52 12.26
CA LYS A 136 -4.57 22.88 13.19
C LYS A 136 -3.88 23.55 14.38
N THR A 137 -3.99 24.86 14.49
CA THR A 137 -3.70 25.55 15.73
C THR A 137 -4.54 24.82 16.79
N ALA A 138 -3.87 24.18 17.75
CA ALA A 138 -4.55 23.67 18.93
C ALA A 138 -5.29 24.88 19.50
N ALA A 139 -6.62 24.86 19.44
CA ALA A 139 -7.42 25.88 20.09
C ALA A 139 -7.01 25.82 21.56
N ALA A 140 -6.32 26.87 22.00
CA ALA A 140 -6.08 27.11 23.40
C ALA A 140 -7.45 27.25 24.03
N GLY A 141 -7.87 26.25 24.75
CA GLY A 141 -9.01 26.23 25.64
C GLY A 141 -8.49 25.91 27.01
#